data_bd2f159d7f1cf80ac5237eb172d489d7
#
_entry.id   bd2f159d7f1cf80ac5237eb172d489d7
#
_cell.length_a   1.000
_cell.length_b   1.000
_cell.length_c   1.000
_cell.angle_alpha   90.00
_cell.angle_beta   90.00
_cell.angle_gamma   90.00
#
_symmetry.space_group_name_H-M   'P 1'
#
loop_
_entity.id
_entity.type
_entity.pdbx_description
1 polymer ?
#
loop_
_entity_poly.entity_id
_entity_poly.type
_entity_poly.pdbx_seq_one_letter_code
_entity_poly.pdbx_strand_id
1 'polypeptide(L)'
;MTTVSPTATEAVVNNHLQRFFAGDLQGVVSDYAPDAVLIAPTGVLRGVDSIRPLFEALIAEFAKPGATFDLQQQVVENDLAYIRWVAETPDNTYDLGTDTFVVRDGKILQQTFACKATPKA
;
A
#
# COMPACT_ATOMS: atom_id res chain seq x y z
N MET A 1 -14.32 14.40 23.37
CA MET A 1 -14.10 14.30 21.92
C MET A 1 -12.79 13.58 21.62
N THR A 2 -12.86 12.60 20.80
CA THR A 2 -11.68 11.85 20.45
C THR A 2 -11.33 12.11 19.00
N THR A 3 -10.14 12.58 18.76
CA THR A 3 -9.65 12.71 17.40
C THR A 3 -8.74 11.50 17.11
N VAL A 4 -8.77 11.05 15.88
CA VAL A 4 -7.82 10.03 15.46
C VAL A 4 -6.44 10.69 15.45
N SER A 5 -5.53 10.18 16.25
CA SER A 5 -4.19 10.76 16.30
C SER A 5 -3.41 10.38 15.05
N PRO A 6 -2.47 11.24 14.60
CA PRO A 6 -1.59 10.87 13.51
C PRO A 6 -0.85 9.57 13.78
N THR A 7 -0.54 9.30 15.06
CA THR A 7 0.16 8.07 15.46
C THR A 7 -0.65 6.81 15.13
N ALA A 8 -1.97 6.86 15.33
CA ALA A 8 -2.83 5.71 15.04
C ALA A 8 -2.85 5.40 13.54
N THR A 9 -2.98 6.42 12.70
CA THR A 9 -2.93 6.27 11.25
C THR A 9 -1.55 5.80 10.81
N GLU A 10 -0.50 6.39 11.36
CA GLU A 10 0.87 6.02 11.07
C GLU A 10 1.12 4.55 11.39
N ALA A 11 0.61 4.07 12.51
CA ALA A 11 0.78 2.67 12.91
C ALA A 11 0.14 1.72 11.90
N VAL A 12 -1.05 2.04 11.39
CA VAL A 12 -1.72 1.21 10.38
C VAL A 12 -0.88 1.15 9.11
N VAL A 13 -0.39 2.30 8.63
CA VAL A 13 0.41 2.34 7.41
C VAL A 13 1.73 1.60 7.59
N ASN A 14 2.41 1.80 8.72
CA ASN A 14 3.68 1.13 8.98
C ASN A 14 3.51 -0.39 9.08
N ASN A 15 2.45 -0.85 9.75
CA ASN A 15 2.17 -2.28 9.85
C ASN A 15 1.82 -2.85 8.49
N HIS A 16 1.08 -2.10 7.68
CA HIS A 16 0.72 -2.51 6.32
C HIS A 16 1.95 -2.74 5.46
N LEU A 17 2.90 -1.80 5.47
CA LEU A 17 4.14 -1.94 4.72
C LEU A 17 4.96 -3.12 5.25
N GLN A 18 5.04 -3.28 6.56
CA GLN A 18 5.77 -4.39 7.17
C GLN A 18 5.22 -5.74 6.72
N ARG A 19 3.90 -5.89 6.76
CA ARG A 19 3.24 -7.12 6.34
C ARG A 19 3.44 -7.40 4.86
N PHE A 20 3.40 -6.35 4.05
CA PHE A 20 3.65 -6.46 2.62
C PHE A 20 5.03 -7.06 2.35
N PHE A 21 6.07 -6.49 2.97
CA PHE A 21 7.43 -6.95 2.75
C PHE A 21 7.75 -8.26 3.47
N ALA A 22 6.93 -8.66 4.42
CA ALA A 22 7.03 -9.99 5.03
C ALA A 22 6.34 -11.07 4.18
N GLY A 23 5.66 -10.67 3.09
CA GLY A 23 4.93 -11.62 2.27
C GLY A 23 3.64 -12.10 2.91
N ASP A 24 3.11 -11.37 3.87
CA ASP A 24 1.94 -11.75 4.64
C ASP A 24 0.67 -11.23 3.99
N LEU A 25 0.21 -11.93 2.96
CA LEU A 25 -0.99 -11.51 2.21
C LEU A 25 -2.21 -11.41 3.12
N GLN A 26 -2.41 -12.36 4.01
CA GLN A 26 -3.54 -12.36 4.92
C GLN A 26 -3.50 -11.13 5.83
N GLY A 27 -2.32 -10.78 6.35
CA GLY A 27 -2.13 -9.60 7.18
C GLY A 27 -2.37 -8.31 6.40
N VAL A 28 -1.86 -8.23 5.16
CA VAL A 28 -2.10 -7.07 4.30
C VAL A 28 -3.59 -6.86 4.09
N VAL A 29 -4.31 -7.91 3.74
CA VAL A 29 -5.75 -7.83 3.48
C VAL A 29 -6.52 -7.46 4.74
N SER A 30 -6.08 -7.92 5.90
CA SER A 30 -6.74 -7.63 7.17
C SER A 30 -6.64 -6.16 7.57
N ASP A 31 -5.74 -5.38 6.94
CA ASP A 31 -5.62 -3.95 7.22
C ASP A 31 -6.75 -3.13 6.60
N TYR A 32 -7.55 -3.72 5.71
CA TYR A 32 -8.60 -3.02 4.99
C TYR A 32 -9.96 -3.24 5.63
N ALA A 33 -10.80 -2.20 5.61
CA ALA A 33 -12.21 -2.36 5.91
C ALA A 33 -12.83 -3.27 4.85
N PRO A 34 -13.88 -4.06 5.20
CA PRO A 34 -14.47 -5.01 4.25
C PRO A 34 -14.93 -4.38 2.93
N ASP A 35 -15.38 -3.14 2.96
CA ASP A 35 -15.89 -2.41 1.80
C ASP A 35 -14.90 -1.36 1.30
N ALA A 36 -13.63 -1.49 1.61
CA ALA A 36 -12.61 -0.55 1.19
C ALA A 36 -12.57 -0.40 -0.33
N VAL A 37 -12.15 0.79 -0.78
CA VAL A 37 -11.98 1.09 -2.20
C VAL A 37 -10.53 1.44 -2.45
N LEU A 38 -9.93 0.79 -3.44
CA LEU A 38 -8.57 1.09 -3.88
C LEU A 38 -8.60 1.47 -5.34
N ILE A 39 -8.09 2.66 -5.66
CA ILE A 39 -7.97 3.13 -7.02
C ILE A 39 -6.53 2.95 -7.48
N ALA A 40 -6.33 2.13 -8.49
CA ALA A 40 -5.02 1.82 -9.05
C ALA A 40 -4.96 2.26 -10.50
N PRO A 41 -3.77 2.29 -11.13
CA PRO A 41 -3.68 2.68 -12.54
C PRO A 41 -4.58 1.88 -13.47
N THR A 42 -4.90 0.64 -13.10
CA THR A 42 -5.73 -0.25 -13.92
C THR A 42 -7.23 -0.12 -13.66
N GLY A 43 -7.62 0.64 -12.63
CA GLY A 43 -9.04 0.86 -12.34
C GLY A 43 -9.37 0.86 -10.87
N VAL A 44 -10.64 0.71 -10.57
CA VAL A 44 -11.19 0.77 -9.22
C VAL A 44 -11.43 -0.64 -8.71
N LEU A 45 -10.90 -0.94 -7.52
CA LEU A 45 -11.10 -2.21 -6.83
C LEU A 45 -11.99 -1.95 -5.62
N ARG A 46 -13.14 -2.61 -5.56
CA ARG A 46 -14.12 -2.42 -4.49
C ARG A 46 -14.21 -3.67 -3.64
N GLY A 47 -13.93 -3.50 -2.35
CA GLY A 47 -14.01 -4.58 -1.39
C GLY A 47 -12.74 -5.42 -1.35
N VAL A 48 -12.57 -6.15 -0.24
CA VAL A 48 -11.36 -6.91 0.05
C VAL A 48 -11.12 -8.00 -0.99
N ASP A 49 -12.20 -8.64 -1.47
CA ASP A 49 -12.05 -9.72 -2.45
C ASP A 49 -11.48 -9.23 -3.79
N SER A 50 -11.76 -7.96 -4.14
CA SER A 50 -11.21 -7.36 -5.36
C SER A 50 -9.78 -6.85 -5.15
N ILE A 51 -9.46 -6.45 -3.91
CA ILE A 51 -8.15 -5.91 -3.58
C ILE A 51 -7.10 -7.02 -3.44
N ARG A 52 -7.51 -8.19 -2.93
CA ARG A 52 -6.61 -9.31 -2.68
C ARG A 52 -5.72 -9.70 -3.88
N PRO A 53 -6.28 -9.88 -5.10
CA PRO A 53 -5.44 -10.29 -6.24
C PRO A 53 -4.33 -9.31 -6.57
N LEU A 54 -4.56 -8.01 -6.37
CA LEU A 54 -3.53 -7.00 -6.60
C LEU A 54 -2.34 -7.23 -5.67
N PHE A 55 -2.61 -7.42 -4.38
CA PHE A 55 -1.53 -7.62 -3.42
C PHE A 55 -0.87 -8.99 -3.55
N GLU A 56 -1.62 -9.99 -3.98
CA GLU A 56 -1.03 -11.29 -4.27
C GLU A 56 0.04 -11.15 -5.34
N ALA A 57 -0.26 -10.42 -6.42
CA ALA A 57 0.69 -10.21 -7.51
C ALA A 57 1.86 -9.34 -7.07
N LEU A 58 1.60 -8.25 -6.33
CA LEU A 58 2.66 -7.34 -5.89
C LEU A 58 3.59 -8.01 -4.88
N ILE A 59 3.05 -8.76 -3.95
CA ILE A 59 3.86 -9.49 -2.98
C ILE A 59 4.76 -10.49 -3.69
N ALA A 60 4.23 -11.21 -4.68
CA ALA A 60 5.02 -12.17 -5.45
C ALA A 60 6.15 -11.48 -6.19
N GLU A 61 5.89 -10.33 -6.78
CA GLU A 61 6.93 -9.58 -7.50
C GLU A 61 8.03 -9.09 -6.55
N PHE A 62 7.64 -8.48 -5.44
CA PHE A 62 8.60 -7.89 -4.51
C PHE A 62 9.31 -8.93 -3.64
N ALA A 63 8.83 -10.17 -3.61
CA ALA A 63 9.51 -11.26 -2.93
C ALA A 63 10.67 -11.84 -3.75
N LYS A 64 10.78 -11.49 -5.03
CA LYS A 64 11.85 -12.01 -5.87
C LYS A 64 13.21 -11.49 -5.43
N PRO A 65 14.28 -12.31 -5.56
CA PRO A 65 15.61 -11.87 -5.17
C PRO A 65 16.05 -10.62 -5.93
N GLY A 66 16.66 -9.68 -5.23
CA GLY A 66 17.13 -8.44 -5.82
C GLY A 66 16.11 -7.30 -5.77
N ALA A 67 14.90 -7.55 -5.28
CA ALA A 67 13.92 -6.49 -5.14
C ALA A 67 14.36 -5.52 -4.03
N THR A 68 14.18 -4.23 -4.30
CA THR A 68 14.47 -3.18 -3.32
C THR A 68 13.31 -2.20 -3.27
N PHE A 69 13.16 -1.55 -2.12
CA PHE A 69 12.13 -0.54 -1.91
C PHE A 69 12.69 0.56 -1.05
N ASP A 70 12.54 1.80 -1.51
CA ASP A 70 13.04 2.96 -0.79
C ASP A 70 11.89 3.94 -0.54
N LEU A 71 11.47 4.03 0.72
CA LEU A 71 10.42 4.96 1.15
C LEU A 71 11.06 6.34 1.28
N GLN A 72 10.67 7.27 0.42
CA GLN A 72 11.28 8.59 0.34
C GLN A 72 10.56 9.64 1.14
N GLN A 73 9.26 9.49 1.31
CA GLN A 73 8.46 10.46 2.05
C GLN A 73 7.25 9.78 2.67
N GLN A 74 6.93 10.16 3.89
CA GLN A 74 5.71 9.73 4.56
C GLN A 74 5.14 10.93 5.31
N VAL A 75 3.89 11.27 5.01
CA VAL A 75 3.20 12.38 5.65
C VAL A 75 1.88 11.85 6.20
N VAL A 76 1.59 12.16 7.44
CA VAL A 76 0.35 11.74 8.09
C VAL A 76 -0.34 12.97 8.66
N GLU A 77 -1.62 13.16 8.28
CA GLU A 77 -2.47 14.24 8.78
C GLU A 77 -3.79 13.63 9.23
N ASN A 78 -3.94 13.47 10.53
CA ASN A 78 -5.12 12.84 11.14
C ASN A 78 -5.35 11.44 10.56
N ASP A 79 -6.43 11.21 9.82
CA ASP A 79 -6.74 9.92 9.21
C ASP A 79 -6.26 9.79 7.77
N LEU A 80 -5.49 10.77 7.29
CA LEU A 80 -4.94 10.78 5.93
C LEU A 80 -3.44 10.50 5.97
N ALA A 81 -2.98 9.60 5.13
CA ALA A 81 -1.55 9.31 5.00
C ALA A 81 -1.15 9.27 3.54
N TYR A 82 0.05 9.75 3.27
CA TYR A 82 0.63 9.78 1.93
C TYR A 82 2.04 9.23 2.00
N ILE A 83 2.39 8.34 1.09
CA ILE A 83 3.77 7.87 0.95
C ILE A 83 4.24 8.03 -0.48
N ARG A 84 5.53 8.28 -0.63
CA ARG A 84 6.21 8.34 -1.92
C ARG A 84 7.45 7.45 -1.85
N TRP A 85 7.64 6.65 -2.88
CA TRP A 85 8.70 5.64 -2.87
C TRP A 85 9.24 5.40 -4.27
N VAL A 86 10.41 4.78 -4.34
CA VAL A 86 10.99 4.21 -5.54
C VAL A 86 11.34 2.76 -5.27
N ALA A 87 11.46 1.95 -6.32
CA ALA A 87 11.72 0.53 -6.12
C ALA A 87 12.31 -0.10 -7.37
N GLU A 88 12.94 -1.26 -7.18
CA GLU A 88 13.46 -2.10 -8.25
C GLU A 88 13.04 -3.52 -7.97
N THR A 89 12.59 -4.23 -8.99
CA THR A 89 12.40 -5.67 -8.94
C THR A 89 13.06 -6.28 -10.18
N PRO A 90 13.21 -7.61 -10.24
CA PRO A 90 13.68 -8.22 -11.50
C PRO A 90 12.80 -7.92 -12.69
N ASP A 91 11.52 -7.60 -12.46
CA ASP A 91 10.55 -7.38 -13.53
C ASP A 91 10.43 -5.93 -13.95
N ASN A 92 10.63 -4.99 -13.02
CA ASN A 92 10.32 -3.56 -13.26
C ASN A 92 11.25 -2.63 -12.53
N THR A 93 11.44 -1.44 -13.10
CA THR A 93 11.97 -0.28 -12.39
C THR A 93 10.80 0.65 -12.06
N TYR A 94 10.66 1.00 -10.80
CA TYR A 94 9.64 1.95 -10.35
C TYR A 94 10.32 3.29 -10.06
N ASP A 95 10.23 4.22 -11.01
CA ASP A 95 10.85 5.54 -10.86
C ASP A 95 10.11 6.40 -9.87
N LEU A 96 8.82 6.15 -9.70
CA LEU A 96 7.98 6.89 -8.76
C LEU A 96 6.79 6.03 -8.41
N GLY A 97 6.54 5.92 -7.11
CA GLY A 97 5.30 5.33 -6.62
C GLY A 97 4.72 6.21 -5.54
N THR A 98 3.41 6.33 -5.49
CA THR A 98 2.71 7.03 -4.43
C THR A 98 1.50 6.24 -4.00
N ASP A 99 1.21 6.30 -2.71
CA ASP A 99 -0.02 5.76 -2.16
C ASP A 99 -0.61 6.80 -1.22
N THR A 100 -1.93 6.95 -1.26
CA THR A 100 -2.65 7.78 -0.31
C THR A 100 -3.65 6.88 0.39
N PHE A 101 -3.70 6.97 1.72
CA PHE A 101 -4.55 6.13 2.55
C PHE A 101 -5.49 6.99 3.37
N VAL A 102 -6.75 6.59 3.47
CA VAL A 102 -7.68 7.12 4.47
C VAL A 102 -7.91 5.99 5.46
N VAL A 103 -7.56 6.25 6.72
CA VAL A 103 -7.59 5.25 7.79
C VAL A 103 -8.59 5.70 8.84
N ARG A 104 -9.47 4.79 9.27
CA ARG A 104 -10.42 5.07 10.32
C ARG A 104 -10.70 3.81 11.11
N ASP A 105 -10.73 3.95 12.43
CA ASP A 105 -11.00 2.82 13.34
C ASP A 105 -10.02 1.67 13.11
N GLY A 106 -8.76 2.01 12.81
CA GLY A 106 -7.71 1.01 12.63
C GLY A 106 -7.71 0.29 11.30
N LYS A 107 -8.54 0.75 10.34
CA LYS A 107 -8.66 0.11 9.04
C LYS A 107 -8.49 1.11 7.90
N ILE A 108 -7.95 0.64 6.78
CA ILE A 108 -7.87 1.44 5.57
C ILE A 108 -9.23 1.39 4.89
N LEU A 109 -9.85 2.58 4.73
CA LEU A 109 -11.14 2.70 4.06
C LEU A 109 -10.99 2.97 2.59
N GLN A 110 -10.00 3.78 2.23
CA GLN A 110 -9.75 4.19 0.85
C GLN A 110 -8.26 4.29 0.63
N GLN A 111 -7.85 3.95 -0.57
CA GLN A 111 -6.44 4.06 -0.95
C GLN A 111 -6.35 4.42 -2.43
N THR A 112 -5.41 5.28 -2.77
CA THR A 112 -5.01 5.46 -4.17
C THR A 112 -3.58 4.97 -4.33
N PHE A 113 -3.29 4.39 -5.47
CA PHE A 113 -1.96 3.88 -5.79
C PHE A 113 -1.63 4.26 -7.21
N ALA A 114 -0.51 4.94 -7.40
CA ALA A 114 -0.03 5.31 -8.72
C ALA A 114 1.47 5.06 -8.79
N CYS A 115 1.94 4.61 -9.92
CA CYS A 115 3.37 4.41 -10.11
C CYS A 115 3.75 4.58 -11.57
N LYS A 116 5.02 4.94 -11.76
CA LYS A 116 5.64 4.92 -13.06
C LYS A 116 6.57 3.71 -13.09
N ALA A 117 6.13 2.65 -13.75
CA ALA A 117 6.87 1.40 -13.84
C ALA A 117 7.36 1.19 -15.26
N THR A 118 8.64 0.83 -15.38
CA THR A 118 9.24 0.49 -16.66
C THR A 118 9.65 -0.97 -16.63
N PRO A 119 9.04 -1.82 -17.47
CA PRO A 119 9.39 -3.23 -17.49
C PRO A 119 10.85 -3.44 -17.89
N LYS A 120 11.48 -4.43 -17.31
CA LYS A 120 12.84 -4.84 -17.66
C LYS A 120 12.77 -5.91 -18.73
N ALA A 121 13.70 -5.81 -19.64
CA ALA A 121 13.79 -6.78 -20.75
C ALA A 121 14.29 -8.14 -20.25
#